data_e402ecc28e3efbd48a587ecf2f0edbb5
#
_entry.id   e402ecc28e3efbd48a587ecf2f0edbb5
#
_cell.length_a   1.000
_cell.length_b   1.000
_cell.length_c   1.000
_cell.angle_alpha   90.00
_cell.angle_beta   90.00
_cell.angle_gamma   90.00
#
_symmetry.space_group_name_H-M   'P 1'
#
loop_
_entity.id
_entity.type
_entity.pdbx_description
1 polymer ?
#
loop_
_entity_poly.entity_id
_entity_poly.type
_entity_poly.pdbx_seq_one_letter_code
_entity_poly.pdbx_strand_id
1 'polypeptide(L)'
;MTRKRKTALAAGLLAAMLLGGCSGGDGVDIAQGVAYLEALEQQDPDAVDQILRQRRLEQLEREREELLRQVKAGEQDPFPLFQDAVILGDSRAVGFFYYGFVDESRDLTGSGETILDIPKKLDTLQAMNPRYVYLAYGLNDIKIGHWGSLQAHISEYLDRVQDIRERLPEAVIVISSVLPYHDPNARTDATGETPPTSGSSLTEADRKRLAQIPEWNRLMADAAREHGVIFVDNSAICQEYENLWEKDGIHVSKSFYPHWGKNLIVAALEEGGIADESASA
;
A
#
# COMPACT_ATOMS: atom_id res chain seq x y z
N MET A 1 -7.86 38.33 -10.06
CA MET A 1 -6.75 39.25 -10.46
C MET A 1 -5.64 38.56 -11.28
N THR A 2 -5.89 37.42 -11.90
CA THR A 2 -4.85 36.58 -12.51
C THR A 2 -4.83 36.56 -14.04
N ARG A 3 -5.93 36.87 -14.70
CA ARG A 3 -6.02 36.80 -16.19
C ARG A 3 -5.23 37.91 -16.90
N LYS A 4 -5.13 39.12 -16.33
CA LYS A 4 -4.40 40.26 -16.93
C LYS A 4 -2.88 40.15 -16.83
N ARG A 5 -2.33 39.34 -15.91
CA ARG A 5 -0.88 39.16 -15.77
C ARG A 5 -0.29 38.15 -16.77
N LYS A 6 -1.07 37.15 -17.19
CA LYS A 6 -0.61 36.11 -18.13
C LYS A 6 -0.48 36.67 -19.56
N THR A 7 -1.41 37.53 -19.98
CA THR A 7 -1.35 38.21 -21.28
C THR A 7 -0.19 39.21 -21.40
N ALA A 8 0.16 39.89 -20.30
CA ALA A 8 1.31 40.82 -20.32
C ALA A 8 2.68 40.11 -20.42
N LEU A 9 2.81 38.88 -19.89
CA LEU A 9 4.06 38.10 -20.02
C LEU A 9 4.27 37.59 -21.46
N ALA A 10 3.21 37.15 -22.12
CA ALA A 10 3.28 36.67 -23.51
C ALA A 10 3.65 37.78 -24.45
N ALA A 11 3.06 38.97 -24.29
CA ALA A 11 3.39 40.16 -25.11
C ALA A 11 4.83 40.65 -24.87
N GLY A 12 5.35 40.52 -23.65
CA GLY A 12 6.74 40.90 -23.31
C GLY A 12 7.80 39.98 -23.93
N LEU A 13 7.53 38.69 -24.05
CA LEU A 13 8.42 37.72 -24.70
C LEU A 13 8.45 37.94 -26.25
N LEU A 14 7.31 38.25 -26.85
CA LEU A 14 7.23 38.56 -28.28
C LEU A 14 8.06 39.79 -28.64
N ALA A 15 8.01 40.84 -27.84
CA ALA A 15 8.78 42.08 -28.08
C ALA A 15 10.31 41.88 -27.93
N ALA A 16 10.75 40.99 -27.04
CA ALA A 16 12.16 40.67 -26.86
C ALA A 16 12.77 39.86 -28.02
N MET A 17 11.96 39.03 -28.70
CA MET A 17 12.41 38.26 -29.85
C MET A 17 12.54 39.11 -31.11
N LEU A 18 11.80 40.22 -31.25
CA LEU A 18 11.86 41.12 -32.40
C LEU A 18 13.07 42.06 -32.39
N LEU A 19 13.74 42.26 -31.26
CA LEU A 19 14.89 43.18 -31.12
C LEU A 19 16.25 42.46 -31.20
N GLY A 20 16.29 41.13 -31.29
CA GLY A 20 17.52 40.32 -31.32
C GLY A 20 17.94 39.81 -32.70
N GLY A 21 17.23 40.12 -33.75
CA GLY A 21 17.42 39.52 -35.07
C GLY A 21 18.12 40.38 -36.10
N CYS A 22 19.42 40.65 -35.94
CA CYS A 22 20.26 41.12 -37.04
C CYS A 22 21.68 40.58 -36.86
N SER A 23 21.95 39.40 -37.37
CA SER A 23 23.14 39.05 -38.16
C SER A 23 23.10 37.58 -38.61
N GLY A 24 23.04 37.38 -39.89
CA GLY A 24 23.51 36.32 -40.76
C GLY A 24 23.45 34.86 -40.29
N GLY A 25 22.50 34.10 -40.83
CA GLY A 25 22.49 32.64 -40.81
C GLY A 25 21.07 32.13 -41.04
N ASP A 26 20.88 31.32 -42.06
CA ASP A 26 19.72 30.57 -42.54
C ASP A 26 18.35 31.03 -41.99
N GLY A 27 17.54 31.60 -42.88
CA GLY A 27 16.29 32.25 -42.52
C GLY A 27 15.37 31.40 -41.70
N VAL A 28 15.32 31.65 -40.39
CA VAL A 28 14.26 31.12 -39.51
C VAL A 28 12.96 31.65 -40.11
N ASP A 29 12.10 30.76 -40.56
CA ASP A 29 10.79 31.11 -41.08
C ASP A 29 9.89 31.62 -39.95
N ILE A 30 10.00 32.94 -39.72
CA ILE A 30 9.23 33.64 -38.68
C ILE A 30 7.73 33.45 -38.91
N ALA A 31 7.28 33.30 -40.16
CA ALA A 31 5.89 33.10 -40.52
C ALA A 31 5.37 31.75 -40.01
N GLN A 32 6.17 30.67 -40.06
CA GLN A 32 5.82 29.39 -39.45
C GLN A 32 5.74 29.49 -37.94
N GLY A 33 6.65 30.21 -37.31
CA GLY A 33 6.63 30.45 -35.86
C GLY A 33 5.40 31.21 -35.41
N VAL A 34 5.03 32.27 -36.13
CA VAL A 34 3.81 33.06 -35.85
C VAL A 34 2.55 32.22 -36.06
N ALA A 35 2.45 31.50 -37.18
CA ALA A 35 1.32 30.62 -37.45
C ALA A 35 1.16 29.51 -36.37
N TYR A 36 2.27 28.98 -35.86
CA TYR A 36 2.25 28.01 -34.77
C TYR A 36 1.75 28.64 -33.46
N LEU A 37 2.18 29.85 -33.11
CA LEU A 37 1.71 30.56 -31.93
C LEU A 37 0.23 30.92 -32.02
N GLU A 38 -0.22 31.40 -33.20
CA GLU A 38 -1.65 31.67 -33.42
C GLU A 38 -2.50 30.40 -33.33
N ALA A 39 -1.99 29.25 -33.83
CA ALA A 39 -2.67 27.96 -33.66
C ALA A 39 -2.74 27.51 -32.20
N LEU A 40 -1.71 27.79 -31.39
CA LEU A 40 -1.72 27.52 -29.95
C LEU A 40 -2.70 28.45 -29.21
N GLU A 41 -2.80 29.72 -29.57
CA GLU A 41 -3.77 30.66 -28.98
C GLU A 41 -5.23 30.31 -29.28
N GLN A 42 -5.48 29.59 -30.37
CA GLN A 42 -6.80 29.11 -30.76
C GLN A 42 -7.19 27.77 -30.09
N GLN A 43 -6.25 27.10 -29.43
CA GLN A 43 -6.57 25.87 -28.68
C GLN A 43 -7.36 26.22 -27.41
N ASP A 44 -8.42 25.43 -27.16
CA ASP A 44 -9.17 25.50 -25.93
C ASP A 44 -8.26 25.05 -24.76
N PRO A 45 -7.98 25.90 -23.78
CA PRO A 45 -7.12 25.54 -22.64
C PRO A 45 -7.62 24.31 -21.90
N ASP A 46 -8.93 24.14 -21.77
CA ASP A 46 -9.53 23.00 -21.06
C ASP A 46 -9.27 21.69 -21.82
N ALA A 47 -9.31 21.74 -23.17
CA ALA A 47 -8.99 20.57 -24.00
C ALA A 47 -7.49 20.20 -23.91
N VAL A 48 -6.60 21.20 -23.87
CA VAL A 48 -5.16 20.98 -23.66
C VAL A 48 -4.89 20.37 -22.29
N ASP A 49 -5.52 20.90 -21.24
CA ASP A 49 -5.39 20.36 -19.88
C ASP A 49 -5.87 18.91 -19.80
N GLN A 50 -6.98 18.58 -20.45
CA GLN A 50 -7.46 17.18 -20.52
C GLN A 50 -6.45 16.25 -21.20
N ILE A 51 -5.85 16.67 -22.33
CA ILE A 51 -4.83 15.88 -23.03
C ILE A 51 -3.58 15.69 -22.15
N LEU A 52 -3.16 16.73 -21.44
CA LEU A 52 -2.00 16.65 -20.55
C LEU A 52 -2.26 15.70 -19.37
N ARG A 53 -3.45 15.77 -18.77
CA ARG A 53 -3.87 14.82 -17.72
C ARG A 53 -3.89 13.39 -18.25
N GLN A 54 -4.51 13.15 -19.40
CA GLN A 54 -4.54 11.82 -20.02
C GLN A 54 -3.13 11.26 -20.23
N ARG A 55 -2.23 12.06 -20.83
CA ARG A 55 -0.83 11.64 -21.03
C ARG A 55 -0.09 11.36 -19.73
N ARG A 56 -0.36 12.16 -18.69
CA ARG A 56 0.23 11.94 -17.37
C ARG A 56 -0.23 10.61 -16.76
N LEU A 57 -1.53 10.33 -16.83
CA LEU A 57 -2.09 9.06 -16.36
C LEU A 57 -1.49 7.88 -17.11
N GLU A 58 -1.42 7.93 -18.44
CA GLU A 58 -0.80 6.88 -19.26
C GLU A 58 0.69 6.68 -18.96
N GLN A 59 1.40 7.75 -18.62
CA GLN A 59 2.82 7.67 -18.23
C GLN A 59 2.93 6.98 -16.86
N LEU A 60 2.15 7.40 -15.87
CA LEU A 60 2.14 6.80 -14.52
C LEU A 60 1.75 5.32 -14.56
N GLU A 61 0.79 4.95 -15.43
CA GLU A 61 0.42 3.55 -15.65
C GLU A 61 1.60 2.71 -16.15
N ARG A 62 2.31 3.21 -17.17
CA ARG A 62 3.50 2.51 -17.70
C ARG A 62 4.62 2.39 -16.67
N GLU A 63 4.85 3.45 -15.89
CA GLU A 63 5.85 3.44 -14.81
C GLU A 63 5.49 2.41 -13.72
N ARG A 64 4.20 2.32 -13.36
CA ARG A 64 3.68 1.33 -12.42
C ARG A 64 3.84 -0.10 -12.95
N GLU A 65 3.44 -0.35 -14.20
CA GLU A 65 3.57 -1.67 -14.84
C GLU A 65 5.03 -2.13 -14.90
N GLU A 66 5.95 -1.25 -15.27
CA GLU A 66 7.37 -1.57 -15.34
C GLU A 66 7.94 -1.84 -13.93
N LEU A 67 7.56 -1.02 -12.93
CA LEU A 67 7.95 -1.23 -11.54
C LEU A 67 7.44 -2.58 -11.01
N LEU A 68 6.18 -2.92 -11.27
CA LEU A 68 5.58 -4.20 -10.91
C LEU A 68 6.35 -5.36 -11.56
N ARG A 69 6.69 -5.25 -12.84
CA ARG A 69 7.48 -6.25 -13.54
C ARG A 69 8.85 -6.46 -12.88
N GLN A 70 9.56 -5.37 -12.56
CA GLN A 70 10.88 -5.40 -11.93
C GLN A 70 10.84 -6.02 -10.53
N VAL A 71 9.85 -5.64 -9.71
CA VAL A 71 9.65 -6.20 -8.37
C VAL A 71 9.34 -7.70 -8.44
N LYS A 72 8.47 -8.12 -9.37
CA LYS A 72 8.15 -9.54 -9.56
C LYS A 72 9.36 -10.35 -10.00
N ALA A 73 10.15 -9.82 -10.92
CA ALA A 73 11.38 -10.44 -11.41
C ALA A 73 12.52 -10.46 -10.36
N GLY A 74 12.38 -9.69 -9.25
CA GLY A 74 13.45 -9.53 -8.26
C GLY A 74 14.59 -8.62 -8.73
N GLU A 75 14.36 -7.82 -9.77
CA GLU A 75 15.29 -6.84 -10.32
C GLU A 75 15.28 -5.54 -9.50
N GLN A 76 14.16 -5.27 -8.82
CA GLN A 76 13.96 -4.11 -7.95
C GLN A 76 13.66 -4.56 -6.52
N ASP A 77 14.37 -3.97 -5.54
CA ASP A 77 14.04 -4.11 -4.13
C ASP A 77 12.68 -3.44 -3.84
N PRO A 78 11.70 -4.15 -3.29
CA PRO A 78 10.39 -3.58 -2.98
C PRO A 78 10.39 -2.60 -1.79
N PHE A 79 11.32 -2.72 -0.84
CA PHE A 79 11.25 -1.99 0.42
C PHE A 79 11.35 -0.46 0.33
N PRO A 80 12.08 0.14 -0.62
CA PRO A 80 12.01 1.59 -0.84
C PRO A 80 10.60 2.11 -1.11
N LEU A 81 9.68 1.28 -1.62
CA LEU A 81 8.28 1.66 -1.86
C LEU A 81 7.45 1.81 -0.57
N PHE A 82 7.96 1.29 0.56
CA PHE A 82 7.34 1.58 1.87
C PHE A 82 7.50 3.03 2.33
N GLN A 83 8.31 3.85 1.65
CA GLN A 83 8.40 5.29 1.97
C GLN A 83 7.06 6.02 1.76
N ASP A 84 6.22 5.55 0.83
CA ASP A 84 4.89 6.08 0.55
C ASP A 84 3.77 5.28 1.23
N ALA A 85 4.15 4.37 2.11
CA ALA A 85 3.23 3.47 2.80
C ALA A 85 3.30 3.63 4.31
N VAL A 86 2.25 3.16 5.00
CA VAL A 86 2.24 2.94 6.45
C VAL A 86 1.73 1.53 6.71
N ILE A 87 2.35 0.85 7.65
CA ILE A 87 1.89 -0.45 8.11
C ILE A 87 1.28 -0.34 9.51
N LEU A 88 0.07 -0.89 9.67
CA LEU A 88 -0.62 -1.08 10.94
C LEU A 88 -0.77 -2.59 11.17
N GLY A 89 -0.59 -3.04 12.39
CA GLY A 89 -0.71 -4.47 12.67
C GLY A 89 -0.32 -4.83 14.09
N ASP A 90 -0.40 -6.12 14.37
CA ASP A 90 -0.02 -6.70 15.65
C ASP A 90 1.49 -7.00 15.76
N SER A 91 1.89 -7.75 16.79
CA SER A 91 3.30 -8.06 17.07
C SER A 91 4.05 -8.73 15.92
N ARG A 92 3.35 -9.42 15.01
CA ARG A 92 3.97 -10.01 13.83
C ARG A 92 4.41 -8.94 12.84
N ALA A 93 3.62 -7.89 12.67
CA ALA A 93 3.95 -6.78 11.78
C ALA A 93 5.04 -5.86 12.36
N VAL A 94 5.20 -5.77 13.68
CA VAL A 94 6.31 -5.05 14.35
C VAL A 94 7.68 -5.44 13.79
N GLY A 95 7.83 -6.67 13.34
CA GLY A 95 9.10 -7.15 12.78
C GLY A 95 9.54 -6.41 11.51
N PHE A 96 8.65 -5.80 10.75
CA PHE A 96 9.05 -4.97 9.61
C PHE A 96 9.93 -3.80 10.06
N PHE A 97 9.55 -3.11 11.12
CA PHE A 97 10.38 -2.06 11.72
C PHE A 97 11.56 -2.65 12.49
N TYR A 98 11.31 -3.61 13.37
CA TYR A 98 12.33 -4.18 14.27
C TYR A 98 13.56 -4.74 13.52
N TYR A 99 13.36 -5.32 12.35
CA TYR A 99 14.43 -5.84 11.52
C TYR A 99 14.96 -4.85 10.46
N GLY A 100 14.44 -3.63 10.43
CA GLY A 100 14.93 -2.55 9.57
C GLY A 100 14.45 -2.63 8.12
N PHE A 101 13.32 -3.29 7.85
CA PHE A 101 12.70 -3.31 6.52
C PHE A 101 11.82 -2.08 6.26
N VAL A 102 11.22 -1.51 7.30
CA VAL A 102 10.39 -0.31 7.26
C VAL A 102 10.93 0.70 8.26
N ASP A 103 10.93 1.98 7.89
CA ASP A 103 11.36 3.07 8.76
C ASP A 103 10.38 3.28 9.92
N GLU A 104 10.87 3.69 11.10
CA GLU A 104 10.05 3.95 12.29
C GLU A 104 8.93 4.96 12.00
N SER A 105 9.19 5.96 11.15
CA SER A 105 8.20 6.95 10.76
C SER A 105 7.05 6.39 9.90
N ARG A 106 7.12 5.13 9.47
CA ARG A 106 6.14 4.43 8.66
C ARG A 106 5.52 3.23 9.36
N ASP A 107 5.90 3.02 10.62
CA ASP A 107 5.42 1.93 11.46
C ASP A 107 4.37 2.42 12.47
N LEU A 108 3.16 1.91 12.35
CA LEU A 108 2.07 2.09 13.30
C LEU A 108 1.60 0.73 13.86
N THR A 109 2.53 -0.21 13.99
CA THR A 109 2.25 -1.53 14.57
C THR A 109 2.39 -1.53 16.09
N GLY A 110 1.89 -2.55 16.76
CA GLY A 110 2.03 -2.69 18.21
C GLY A 110 1.84 -4.11 18.71
N SER A 111 2.64 -4.48 19.72
CA SER A 111 2.53 -5.81 20.34
C SER A 111 1.21 -5.99 21.07
N GLY A 112 0.50 -7.10 20.77
CA GLY A 112 -0.78 -7.43 21.41
C GLY A 112 -1.97 -6.66 20.85
N GLU A 113 -1.77 -5.77 19.85
CA GLU A 113 -2.84 -4.98 19.27
C GLU A 113 -3.86 -5.81 18.47
N THR A 114 -5.02 -5.22 18.29
CA THR A 114 -6.17 -5.69 17.54
C THR A 114 -6.71 -4.56 16.66
N ILE A 115 -7.71 -4.84 15.83
CA ILE A 115 -8.39 -3.80 15.03
C ILE A 115 -9.01 -2.69 15.89
N LEU A 116 -9.28 -2.94 17.17
CA LEU A 116 -9.80 -1.94 18.10
C LEU A 116 -8.78 -0.83 18.45
N ASP A 117 -7.52 -1.00 18.07
CA ASP A 117 -6.48 -0.01 18.26
C ASP A 117 -6.38 0.97 17.08
N ILE A 118 -6.96 0.64 15.92
CA ILE A 118 -6.96 1.50 14.72
C ILE A 118 -7.50 2.91 15.01
N PRO A 119 -8.65 3.10 15.70
CA PRO A 119 -9.19 4.44 15.96
C PRO A 119 -8.22 5.38 16.69
N LYS A 120 -7.34 4.85 17.52
CA LYS A 120 -6.33 5.64 18.26
C LYS A 120 -5.22 6.17 17.35
N LYS A 121 -5.07 5.61 16.15
CA LYS A 121 -4.00 5.90 15.17
C LYS A 121 -4.47 6.76 14.01
N LEU A 122 -5.78 6.99 13.85
CA LEU A 122 -6.34 7.69 12.69
C LEU A 122 -5.80 9.10 12.49
N ASP A 123 -5.64 9.88 13.56
CA ASP A 123 -5.12 11.25 13.45
C ASP A 123 -3.64 11.25 13.01
N THR A 124 -2.83 10.31 13.53
CA THR A 124 -1.44 10.13 13.12
C THR A 124 -1.37 9.67 11.67
N LEU A 125 -2.18 8.68 11.30
CA LEU A 125 -2.24 8.15 9.95
C LEU A 125 -2.65 9.24 8.94
N GLN A 126 -3.64 10.07 9.29
CA GLN A 126 -4.06 11.21 8.46
C GLN A 126 -2.96 12.25 8.30
N ALA A 127 -2.22 12.57 9.37
CA ALA A 127 -1.10 13.50 9.31
C ALA A 127 0.06 12.99 8.44
N MET A 128 0.26 11.67 8.39
CA MET A 128 1.28 11.02 7.54
C MET A 128 0.88 11.02 6.06
N ASN A 129 -0.41 11.06 5.75
CA ASN A 129 -1.00 11.04 4.41
C ASN A 129 -0.34 10.03 3.45
N PRO A 130 -0.29 8.74 3.81
CA PRO A 130 0.36 7.74 2.98
C PRO A 130 -0.48 7.41 1.74
N ARG A 131 0.20 7.02 0.66
CA ARG A 131 -0.46 6.48 -0.53
C ARG A 131 -0.98 5.06 -0.31
N TYR A 132 -0.27 4.27 0.49
CA TYR A 132 -0.63 2.87 0.78
C TYR A 132 -0.77 2.65 2.28
N VAL A 133 -1.82 1.95 2.68
CA VAL A 133 -2.07 1.54 4.06
C VAL A 133 -2.15 0.02 4.11
N TYR A 134 -1.16 -0.61 4.75
CA TYR A 134 -1.15 -2.07 4.96
C TYR A 134 -1.70 -2.40 6.33
N LEU A 135 -2.69 -3.28 6.38
CA LEU A 135 -3.32 -3.76 7.61
C LEU A 135 -2.95 -5.23 7.84
N ALA A 136 -2.24 -5.50 8.92
CA ALA A 136 -1.75 -6.82 9.29
C ALA A 136 -2.19 -7.21 10.72
N TYR A 137 -3.49 -7.08 10.98
CA TYR A 137 -4.16 -7.52 12.21
C TYR A 137 -4.86 -8.85 12.01
N GLY A 138 -5.27 -9.47 13.12
CA GLY A 138 -6.19 -10.59 13.11
C GLY A 138 -5.79 -11.75 14.03
N LEU A 139 -4.50 -11.99 14.28
CA LEU A 139 -4.07 -13.06 15.17
C LEU A 139 -4.62 -12.88 16.59
N ASN A 140 -4.40 -11.70 17.17
CA ASN A 140 -4.88 -11.38 18.51
C ASN A 140 -6.40 -11.31 18.55
N ASP A 141 -7.00 -10.74 17.51
CA ASP A 141 -8.45 -10.65 17.36
C ASP A 141 -9.12 -12.02 17.44
N ILE A 142 -8.68 -12.96 16.61
CA ILE A 142 -9.18 -14.32 16.57
C ILE A 142 -8.91 -15.04 17.91
N LYS A 143 -7.68 -14.90 18.44
CA LYS A 143 -7.28 -15.51 19.70
C LYS A 143 -8.13 -15.04 20.88
N ILE A 144 -8.42 -13.74 20.98
CA ILE A 144 -9.24 -13.16 22.04
C ILE A 144 -10.70 -13.57 21.86
N GLY A 145 -11.21 -13.60 20.62
CA GLY A 145 -12.57 -14.03 20.32
C GLY A 145 -13.65 -13.07 20.84
N HIS A 146 -13.34 -11.79 20.91
CA HIS A 146 -14.22 -10.73 21.44
C HIS A 146 -15.58 -10.66 20.72
N TRP A 147 -15.58 -10.86 19.41
CA TRP A 147 -16.75 -10.64 18.54
C TRP A 147 -17.76 -11.80 18.55
N GLY A 148 -17.44 -12.93 19.16
CA GLY A 148 -18.33 -14.10 19.23
C GLY A 148 -18.46 -14.90 17.92
N SER A 149 -18.24 -14.30 16.75
CA SER A 149 -18.21 -14.97 15.45
C SER A 149 -17.19 -14.34 14.51
N LEU A 150 -16.74 -15.10 13.48
CA LEU A 150 -15.83 -14.59 12.45
C LEU A 150 -16.50 -13.49 11.62
N GLN A 151 -17.78 -13.64 11.30
CA GLN A 151 -18.54 -12.66 10.52
C GLN A 151 -18.65 -11.31 11.25
N ALA A 152 -18.92 -11.33 12.57
CA ALA A 152 -18.98 -10.11 13.37
C ALA A 152 -17.61 -9.42 13.44
N HIS A 153 -16.51 -10.19 13.56
CA HIS A 153 -15.16 -9.65 13.51
C HIS A 153 -14.85 -9.03 12.15
N ILE A 154 -15.18 -9.70 11.04
CA ILE A 154 -14.96 -9.20 9.69
C ILE A 154 -15.76 -7.90 9.43
N SER A 155 -17.01 -7.84 9.90
CA SER A 155 -17.82 -6.62 9.79
C SER A 155 -17.15 -5.45 10.51
N GLU A 156 -16.71 -5.64 11.76
CA GLU A 156 -15.98 -4.61 12.51
C GLU A 156 -14.65 -4.23 11.85
N TYR A 157 -13.94 -5.20 11.26
CA TYR A 157 -12.71 -4.93 10.52
C TYR A 157 -12.98 -4.00 9.32
N LEU A 158 -14.04 -4.25 8.57
CA LEU A 158 -14.44 -3.41 7.44
C LEU A 158 -14.93 -2.03 7.88
N ASP A 159 -15.57 -1.91 9.06
CA ASP A 159 -15.87 -0.61 9.66
C ASP A 159 -14.57 0.19 9.95
N ARG A 160 -13.52 -0.48 10.44
CA ARG A 160 -12.20 0.18 10.62
C ARG A 160 -11.56 0.58 9.30
N VAL A 161 -11.73 -0.22 8.26
CA VAL A 161 -11.30 0.15 6.88
C VAL A 161 -12.06 1.40 6.41
N GLN A 162 -13.35 1.48 6.69
CA GLN A 162 -14.16 2.63 6.33
C GLN A 162 -13.71 3.90 7.09
N ASP A 163 -13.40 3.79 8.40
CA ASP A 163 -12.83 4.89 9.18
C ASP A 163 -11.53 5.44 8.55
N ILE A 164 -10.67 4.54 8.04
CA ILE A 164 -9.44 4.94 7.33
C ILE A 164 -9.78 5.64 6.01
N ARG A 165 -10.71 5.11 5.21
CA ARG A 165 -11.13 5.72 3.94
C ARG A 165 -11.70 7.12 4.11
N GLU A 166 -12.44 7.36 5.18
CA GLU A 166 -12.98 8.69 5.49
C GLU A 166 -11.89 9.72 5.76
N ARG A 167 -10.75 9.30 6.33
CA ARG A 167 -9.61 10.16 6.59
C ARG A 167 -8.64 10.28 5.41
N LEU A 168 -8.55 9.24 4.59
CA LEU A 168 -7.60 9.07 3.49
C LEU A 168 -8.33 8.52 2.25
N PRO A 169 -9.19 9.33 1.59
CA PRO A 169 -10.03 8.84 0.48
C PRO A 169 -9.23 8.37 -0.74
N GLU A 170 -8.00 8.85 -0.92
CA GLU A 170 -7.12 8.48 -2.03
C GLU A 170 -6.16 7.33 -1.70
N ALA A 171 -6.10 6.90 -0.44
CA ALA A 171 -5.18 5.85 -0.04
C ALA A 171 -5.64 4.47 -0.50
N VAL A 172 -4.71 3.69 -1.01
CA VAL A 172 -4.93 2.28 -1.34
C VAL A 172 -4.77 1.46 -0.06
N ILE A 173 -5.86 0.80 0.37
CA ILE A 173 -5.87 -0.02 1.58
C ILE A 173 -5.71 -1.49 1.20
N VAL A 174 -4.75 -2.15 1.84
CA VAL A 174 -4.41 -3.55 1.60
C VAL A 174 -4.50 -4.31 2.92
N ILE A 175 -5.34 -5.33 2.97
CA ILE A 175 -5.46 -6.24 4.11
C ILE A 175 -4.57 -7.46 3.86
N SER A 176 -3.62 -7.71 4.76
CA SER A 176 -2.85 -8.96 4.80
C SER A 176 -3.68 -10.07 5.41
N SER A 177 -3.67 -11.25 4.84
CA SER A 177 -4.22 -12.43 5.49
C SER A 177 -3.52 -12.67 6.83
N VAL A 178 -4.24 -13.24 7.77
CA VAL A 178 -3.66 -13.70 9.04
C VAL A 178 -2.75 -14.89 8.73
N LEU A 179 -1.44 -14.72 9.02
CA LEU A 179 -0.49 -15.80 8.85
C LEU A 179 -0.87 -16.98 9.76
N PRO A 180 -0.64 -18.23 9.35
CA PRO A 180 -0.88 -19.39 10.20
C PRO A 180 -0.07 -19.29 11.50
N TYR A 181 -0.23 -20.21 12.41
CA TYR A 181 0.63 -20.39 13.58
C TYR A 181 1.09 -21.84 13.67
N HIS A 182 2.21 -22.04 14.35
CA HIS A 182 2.70 -23.35 14.68
C HIS A 182 2.59 -23.54 16.20
N ASP A 183 1.89 -24.57 16.64
CA ASP A 183 1.85 -24.87 18.08
C ASP A 183 3.10 -25.73 18.42
N PRO A 184 4.08 -25.16 19.13
CA PRO A 184 5.28 -25.91 19.51
C PRO A 184 4.97 -27.04 20.51
N ASN A 185 3.76 -27.05 21.09
CA ASN A 185 3.29 -28.09 22.01
C ASN A 185 2.33 -29.08 21.33
N ALA A 186 2.01 -28.90 20.04
CA ALA A 186 1.25 -29.89 19.32
C ALA A 186 2.09 -31.18 19.24
N ARG A 187 1.59 -32.26 19.81
CA ARG A 187 2.23 -33.57 19.75
C ARG A 187 2.27 -34.03 18.26
N THR A 188 3.42 -33.94 17.65
CA THR A 188 3.60 -34.31 16.24
C THR A 188 4.37 -35.60 16.06
N ASP A 189 4.78 -36.30 17.13
CA ASP A 189 5.56 -37.50 16.91
C ASP A 189 5.04 -38.76 17.63
N ALA A 190 5.38 -39.89 17.02
CA ALA A 190 5.11 -41.23 17.54
C ALA A 190 5.95 -41.58 18.78
N THR A 191 6.86 -40.73 19.23
CA THR A 191 7.82 -40.97 20.31
C THR A 191 7.34 -40.47 21.67
N GLY A 192 6.31 -39.61 21.70
CA GLY A 192 5.70 -39.13 22.94
C GLY A 192 6.53 -38.14 23.74
N GLU A 193 7.62 -37.65 23.23
CA GLU A 193 8.43 -36.60 23.87
C GLU A 193 7.83 -35.22 23.64
N THR A 194 7.56 -34.50 24.70
CA THR A 194 7.15 -33.10 24.69
C THR A 194 8.42 -32.27 24.64
N PRO A 195 8.67 -31.46 23.58
CA PRO A 195 9.84 -30.60 23.58
C PRO A 195 9.77 -29.61 24.76
N PRO A 196 10.93 -29.20 25.32
CA PRO A 196 10.96 -28.32 26.48
C PRO A 196 10.34 -26.95 26.10
N THR A 197 9.25 -26.63 26.77
CA THR A 197 8.45 -25.43 26.56
C THR A 197 9.18 -24.20 27.07
N SER A 198 9.68 -23.37 26.18
CA SER A 198 9.89 -21.96 26.43
C SER A 198 9.23 -21.17 25.32
N GLY A 199 7.93 -21.08 25.35
CA GLY A 199 7.13 -20.36 24.36
C GLY A 199 5.71 -20.20 24.88
N SER A 200 4.96 -19.28 24.33
CA SER A 200 3.61 -18.89 24.74
C SER A 200 2.73 -20.10 25.06
N SER A 201 2.21 -20.19 26.30
CA SER A 201 1.27 -21.21 26.69
C SER A 201 -0.11 -20.90 26.10
N LEU A 202 -0.36 -21.30 24.85
CA LEU A 202 -1.71 -21.24 24.28
C LEU A 202 -2.63 -22.18 25.06
N THR A 203 -3.77 -21.67 25.49
CA THR A 203 -4.82 -22.49 26.06
C THR A 203 -5.50 -23.34 24.97
N GLU A 204 -6.21 -24.38 25.34
CA GLU A 204 -7.00 -25.17 24.38
C GLU A 204 -8.07 -24.30 23.70
N ALA A 205 -8.64 -23.33 24.40
CA ALA A 205 -9.57 -22.36 23.82
C ALA A 205 -8.90 -21.48 22.77
N ASP A 206 -7.64 -21.05 22.99
CA ASP A 206 -6.86 -20.31 22.01
C ASP A 206 -6.61 -21.14 20.77
N ARG A 207 -6.17 -22.38 20.93
CA ARG A 207 -5.93 -23.30 19.79
C ARG A 207 -7.17 -23.51 18.96
N LYS A 208 -8.33 -23.72 19.62
CA LYS A 208 -9.62 -23.87 18.93
C LYS A 208 -9.99 -22.62 18.12
N ARG A 209 -9.75 -21.43 18.68
CA ARG A 209 -10.01 -20.18 17.96
C ARG A 209 -9.03 -19.96 16.82
N LEU A 210 -7.73 -20.14 17.05
CA LEU A 210 -6.70 -19.98 16.03
C LEU A 210 -6.79 -21.00 14.89
N ALA A 211 -7.37 -22.17 15.13
CA ALA A 211 -7.68 -23.12 14.07
C ALA A 211 -8.68 -22.60 13.05
N GLN A 212 -9.37 -21.49 13.33
CA GLN A 212 -10.30 -20.84 12.41
C GLN A 212 -9.61 -19.84 11.46
N ILE A 213 -8.29 -19.60 11.57
CA ILE A 213 -7.54 -18.68 10.71
C ILE A 213 -7.79 -18.94 9.20
N PRO A 214 -7.74 -20.17 8.68
CA PRO A 214 -8.00 -20.41 7.26
C PRO A 214 -9.42 -20.00 6.84
N GLU A 215 -10.41 -20.26 7.66
CA GLU A 215 -11.79 -19.86 7.39
C GLU A 215 -11.98 -18.35 7.50
N TRP A 216 -11.33 -17.69 8.47
CA TRP A 216 -11.31 -16.25 8.57
C TRP A 216 -10.71 -15.61 7.31
N ASN A 217 -9.56 -16.09 6.84
CA ASN A 217 -8.91 -15.59 5.63
C ASN A 217 -9.82 -15.72 4.41
N ARG A 218 -10.49 -16.88 4.27
CA ARG A 218 -11.44 -17.11 3.17
C ARG A 218 -12.62 -16.13 3.23
N LEU A 219 -13.24 -15.97 4.39
CA LEU A 219 -14.39 -15.06 4.58
C LEU A 219 -13.98 -13.59 4.38
N MET A 220 -12.79 -13.21 4.87
CA MET A 220 -12.28 -11.85 4.69
C MET A 220 -11.96 -11.56 3.21
N ALA A 221 -11.42 -12.51 2.46
CA ALA A 221 -11.17 -12.36 1.03
C ALA A 221 -12.47 -12.08 0.25
N ASP A 222 -13.56 -12.80 0.60
CA ASP A 222 -14.87 -12.58 -0.03
C ASP A 222 -15.41 -11.20 0.35
N ALA A 223 -15.40 -10.85 1.63
CA ALA A 223 -15.90 -9.58 2.13
C ALA A 223 -15.08 -8.37 1.61
N ALA A 224 -13.75 -8.48 1.55
CA ALA A 224 -12.88 -7.45 0.99
C ALA A 224 -13.21 -7.17 -0.48
N ARG A 225 -13.44 -8.22 -1.28
CA ARG A 225 -13.85 -8.09 -2.69
C ARG A 225 -15.19 -7.35 -2.82
N GLU A 226 -16.16 -7.68 -1.98
CA GLU A 226 -17.49 -7.03 -1.98
C GLU A 226 -17.40 -5.54 -1.62
N HIS A 227 -16.41 -5.16 -0.78
CA HIS A 227 -16.19 -3.79 -0.34
C HIS A 227 -15.11 -3.03 -1.13
N GLY A 228 -14.58 -3.63 -2.21
CA GLY A 228 -13.54 -3.03 -3.03
C GLY A 228 -12.27 -2.72 -2.24
N VAL A 229 -11.82 -3.65 -1.38
CA VAL A 229 -10.57 -3.59 -0.62
C VAL A 229 -9.63 -4.69 -1.11
N ILE A 230 -8.36 -4.39 -1.25
CA ILE A 230 -7.36 -5.39 -1.64
C ILE A 230 -7.12 -6.34 -0.46
N PHE A 231 -7.25 -7.65 -0.71
CA PHE A 231 -6.87 -8.68 0.26
C PHE A 231 -5.75 -9.54 -0.30
N VAL A 232 -4.67 -9.65 0.46
CA VAL A 232 -3.48 -10.43 0.09
C VAL A 232 -3.46 -11.73 0.86
N ASP A 233 -3.67 -12.83 0.16
CA ASP A 233 -3.51 -14.16 0.75
C ASP A 233 -2.03 -14.59 0.75
N ASN A 234 -1.46 -14.70 1.95
CA ASN A 234 -0.09 -15.13 2.16
C ASN A 234 0.05 -16.66 2.37
N SER A 235 -1.03 -17.42 2.20
CA SER A 235 -1.03 -18.87 2.48
C SER A 235 0.00 -19.62 1.64
N ALA A 236 0.12 -19.28 0.35
CA ALA A 236 1.05 -19.93 -0.56
C ALA A 236 2.50 -19.71 -0.13
N ILE A 237 2.90 -18.45 0.11
CA ILE A 237 4.28 -18.15 0.53
C ILE A 237 4.61 -18.76 1.91
N CYS A 238 3.62 -18.85 2.80
CA CYS A 238 3.82 -19.52 4.09
C CYS A 238 4.04 -21.04 3.94
N GLN A 239 3.36 -21.69 2.99
CA GLN A 239 3.50 -23.10 2.73
C GLN A 239 4.84 -23.45 2.06
N GLU A 240 5.35 -22.56 1.22
CA GLU A 240 6.62 -22.74 0.51
C GLU A 240 7.85 -22.44 1.36
N TYR A 241 7.67 -21.72 2.49
CA TYR A 241 8.79 -21.25 3.31
C TYR A 241 9.13 -22.20 4.45
N GLU A 242 10.30 -22.87 4.36
CA GLU A 242 10.69 -23.93 5.30
C GLU A 242 10.92 -23.47 6.75
N ASN A 243 11.45 -22.25 6.95
CA ASN A 243 11.84 -21.71 8.26
C ASN A 243 10.98 -20.51 8.66
N LEU A 244 9.66 -20.64 8.53
CA LEU A 244 8.71 -19.57 8.76
C LEU A 244 8.72 -19.06 10.21
N TRP A 245 8.89 -19.96 11.20
CA TRP A 245 8.59 -19.67 12.59
C TRP A 245 9.82 -19.34 13.42
N GLU A 246 9.66 -18.43 14.35
CA GLU A 246 10.51 -18.34 15.53
C GLU A 246 10.17 -19.49 16.50
N LYS A 247 11.01 -19.66 17.55
CA LYS A 247 10.85 -20.77 18.52
C LYS A 247 9.51 -20.79 19.25
N ASP A 248 8.81 -19.68 19.32
CA ASP A 248 7.50 -19.58 19.96
C ASP A 248 6.35 -20.05 19.07
N GLY A 249 6.59 -20.31 17.78
CA GLY A 249 5.60 -20.75 16.82
C GLY A 249 4.54 -19.68 16.46
N ILE A 250 4.67 -18.48 17.00
CA ILE A 250 3.77 -17.35 16.78
C ILE A 250 4.39 -16.30 15.88
N HIS A 251 5.61 -15.87 16.20
CA HIS A 251 6.32 -14.89 15.41
C HIS A 251 7.02 -15.53 14.22
N VAL A 252 7.14 -14.77 13.15
CA VAL A 252 7.80 -15.23 11.93
C VAL A 252 9.28 -14.85 11.95
N SER A 253 10.10 -15.67 11.31
CA SER A 253 11.54 -15.46 11.21
C SER A 253 11.87 -14.19 10.43
N LYS A 254 12.99 -13.54 10.77
CA LYS A 254 13.48 -12.34 10.05
C LYS A 254 13.53 -12.53 8.53
N SER A 255 13.96 -13.70 8.08
CA SER A 255 14.13 -14.00 6.66
C SER A 255 12.82 -14.13 5.88
N PHE A 256 11.68 -14.22 6.56
CA PHE A 256 10.37 -14.26 5.91
C PHE A 256 9.84 -12.87 5.52
N TYR A 257 10.22 -11.79 6.23
CA TYR A 257 9.70 -10.45 5.96
C TYR A 257 9.90 -9.95 4.53
N PRO A 258 11.03 -10.23 3.84
CA PRO A 258 11.17 -9.90 2.42
C PRO A 258 10.09 -10.53 1.53
N HIS A 259 9.71 -11.77 1.79
CA HIS A 259 8.65 -12.45 1.04
C HIS A 259 7.28 -11.85 1.34
N TRP A 260 6.99 -11.62 2.62
CA TRP A 260 5.73 -11.02 3.04
C TRP A 260 5.59 -9.57 2.53
N GLY A 261 6.60 -8.73 2.71
CA GLY A 261 6.60 -7.35 2.23
C GLY A 261 6.48 -7.25 0.70
N LYS A 262 7.22 -8.08 -0.04
CA LYS A 262 7.08 -8.16 -1.51
C LYS A 262 5.66 -8.50 -1.93
N ASN A 263 5.02 -9.46 -1.26
CA ASN A 263 3.66 -9.89 -1.60
C ASN A 263 2.63 -8.75 -1.39
N LEU A 264 2.77 -8.00 -0.30
CA LEU A 264 1.93 -6.82 -0.02
C LEU A 264 2.10 -5.73 -1.09
N ILE A 265 3.34 -5.43 -1.45
CA ILE A 265 3.68 -4.39 -2.44
C ILE A 265 3.19 -4.78 -3.83
N VAL A 266 3.42 -6.04 -4.23
CA VAL A 266 2.95 -6.55 -5.53
C VAL A 266 1.44 -6.38 -5.64
N ALA A 267 0.67 -6.79 -4.63
CA ALA A 267 -0.79 -6.65 -4.64
C ALA A 267 -1.23 -5.18 -4.71
N ALA A 268 -0.58 -4.29 -3.96
CA ALA A 268 -0.86 -2.86 -4.02
C ALA A 268 -0.58 -2.26 -5.40
N LEU A 269 0.48 -2.70 -6.07
CA LEU A 269 0.82 -2.25 -7.43
C LEU A 269 -0.10 -2.87 -8.50
N GLU A 270 -0.59 -4.10 -8.31
CA GLU A 270 -1.48 -4.76 -9.27
C GLU A 270 -2.89 -4.17 -9.26
N GLU A 271 -3.45 -3.98 -8.05
CA GLU A 271 -4.87 -3.66 -7.86
C GLU A 271 -5.10 -2.19 -7.45
N GLY A 272 -4.08 -1.56 -6.87
CA GLY A 272 -4.10 -0.14 -6.51
C GLY A 272 -4.01 0.72 -7.75
N GLY A 273 -5.14 1.25 -8.23
CA GLY A 273 -5.19 2.17 -9.36
C GLY A 273 -4.28 3.39 -9.16
N ILE A 274 -4.02 4.13 -10.23
CA ILE A 274 -3.36 5.43 -10.14
C ILE A 274 -4.42 6.43 -9.70
N ALA A 275 -4.29 6.99 -8.50
CA ALA A 275 -5.07 8.15 -8.11
C ALA A 275 -4.70 9.32 -9.01
N ASP A 276 -5.70 9.98 -9.62
CA ASP A 276 -5.49 11.22 -10.37
C ASP A 276 -5.27 12.36 -9.36
N GLU A 277 -4.00 12.61 -9.01
CA GLU A 277 -3.62 13.71 -8.08
C GLU A 277 -4.10 15.09 -8.54
N SER A 278 -4.58 15.22 -9.79
CA SER A 278 -5.06 16.49 -10.34
C SER A 278 -6.52 16.82 -9.96
N ALA A 279 -7.24 15.90 -9.34
CA ALA A 279 -8.62 16.13 -8.88
C ALA A 279 -8.70 16.91 -7.56
N SER A 280 -7.56 17.11 -6.87
CA SER A 280 -7.48 17.72 -5.53
C SER A 280 -6.97 19.16 -5.52
N ALA A 281 -6.83 19.83 -6.67
CA ALA A 281 -6.30 21.20 -6.78
C ALA A 281 -7.37 22.24 -7.14
#